data_0f1a88db524314788c5b2ac394b7749a
#
_entry.id   0f1a88db524314788c5b2ac394b7749a
#
_cell.length_a   1.000
_cell.length_b   1.000
_cell.length_c   1.000
_cell.angle_alpha   90.00
_cell.angle_beta   90.00
_cell.angle_gamma   90.00
#
_symmetry.space_group_name_H-M   'P 1'
#
loop_
_entity.id
_entity.type
_entity.pdbx_description
1 polymer ?
#
loop_
_entity_poly.entity_id
_entity_poly.type
_entity_poly.pdbx_seq_one_letter_code
_entity_poly.pdbx_strand_id
1 'polypeptide(L)'
;MRAAISEQLGYMRHIHDPVPESYFAVKRQLELRAAENDFATQEEYAALCEANGVTEPGDQAILLRFLHDLGNVLNYGDPDDPHKLQDTNILNPEWVTGGVYKLLNDRDLLQTGGVLERADVQRILGADPRYPPERHDFILGMMKKFELCFDIPDALGQSYLVPELLLPNEISLDWDFAQTLNFQYDYNVLPDGILPRFIVRMRTRWATGGNAGARA
;
A
#
# COMPACT_ATOMS: atom_id res chain seq x y z
N MET A 1 -31.71 6.42 -9.13
CA MET A 1 -30.37 6.71 -8.58
C MET A 1 -29.50 7.49 -9.55
N ARG A 2 -29.19 7.03 -10.81
CA ARG A 2 -28.34 7.80 -11.76
C ARG A 2 -28.86 9.22 -12.03
N ALA A 3 -30.17 9.40 -12.29
CA ALA A 3 -30.76 10.72 -12.55
C ALA A 3 -30.57 11.68 -11.36
N ALA A 4 -30.79 11.25 -10.13
CA ALA A 4 -30.58 12.06 -8.94
C ALA A 4 -29.12 12.45 -8.72
N ILE A 5 -28.16 11.55 -9.03
CA ILE A 5 -26.72 11.84 -9.01
C ILE A 5 -26.37 12.89 -10.06
N SER A 6 -26.86 12.72 -11.31
CA SER A 6 -26.60 13.68 -12.41
C SER A 6 -27.18 15.07 -12.10
N GLU A 7 -28.34 15.14 -11.46
CA GLU A 7 -28.94 16.39 -11.03
C GLU A 7 -28.10 17.08 -9.96
N GLN A 8 -27.64 16.34 -8.92
CA GLN A 8 -26.77 16.88 -7.87
C GLN A 8 -25.40 17.31 -8.41
N LEU A 9 -24.82 16.57 -9.36
CA LEU A 9 -23.58 16.97 -10.02
C LEU A 9 -23.70 18.33 -10.71
N GLY A 10 -24.86 18.64 -11.34
CA GLY A 10 -25.10 19.93 -11.98
C GLY A 10 -25.04 21.14 -11.03
N TYR A 11 -25.21 20.96 -9.71
CA TYR A 11 -25.09 22.01 -8.71
C TYR A 11 -23.66 22.19 -8.18
N MET A 12 -22.72 21.32 -8.53
CA MET A 12 -21.33 21.44 -8.08
C MET A 12 -20.62 22.57 -8.84
N ARG A 13 -20.01 23.51 -8.12
CA ARG A 13 -19.39 24.71 -8.70
C ARG A 13 -18.28 24.41 -9.70
N HIS A 14 -17.55 23.30 -9.52
CA HIS A 14 -16.35 22.95 -10.29
C HIS A 14 -16.61 21.99 -11.44
N ILE A 15 -17.86 21.55 -11.67
CA ILE A 15 -18.16 20.58 -12.73
C ILE A 15 -17.97 21.15 -14.15
N HIS A 16 -17.97 22.47 -14.25
CA HIS A 16 -17.82 23.22 -15.51
C HIS A 16 -16.44 23.89 -15.63
N ASP A 17 -15.54 23.64 -14.71
CA ASP A 17 -14.19 24.18 -14.80
C ASP A 17 -13.48 23.59 -16.03
N PRO A 18 -12.87 24.44 -16.89
CA PRO A 18 -12.19 23.96 -18.08
C PRO A 18 -10.96 23.13 -17.70
N VAL A 19 -10.90 21.90 -18.18
CA VAL A 19 -9.72 21.03 -18.05
C VAL A 19 -8.91 21.14 -19.34
N PRO A 20 -7.58 21.36 -19.30
CA PRO A 20 -6.75 21.46 -20.48
C PRO A 20 -6.87 20.22 -21.37
N GLU A 21 -6.91 20.40 -22.68
CA GLU A 21 -6.99 19.29 -23.65
C GLU A 21 -5.78 18.36 -23.55
N SER A 22 -4.60 18.90 -23.20
CA SER A 22 -3.38 18.14 -22.91
C SER A 22 -3.58 17.09 -21.81
N TYR A 23 -4.40 17.38 -20.79
CA TYR A 23 -4.68 16.43 -19.71
C TYR A 23 -5.46 15.20 -20.22
N PHE A 24 -6.41 15.42 -21.13
CA PHE A 24 -7.13 14.31 -21.76
C PHE A 24 -6.23 13.51 -22.69
N ALA A 25 -5.29 14.15 -23.38
CA ALA A 25 -4.31 13.47 -24.23
C ALA A 25 -3.41 12.55 -23.38
N VAL A 26 -2.85 13.05 -22.27
CA VAL A 26 -2.06 12.24 -21.32
C VAL A 26 -2.89 11.08 -20.77
N LYS A 27 -4.12 11.35 -20.29
CA LYS A 27 -5.02 10.31 -19.78
C LYS A 27 -5.22 9.19 -20.80
N ARG A 28 -5.54 9.54 -22.04
CA ARG A 28 -5.76 8.56 -23.13
C ARG A 28 -4.53 7.70 -23.40
N GLN A 29 -3.35 8.30 -23.38
CA GLN A 29 -2.08 7.57 -23.57
C GLN A 29 -1.81 6.60 -22.42
N LEU A 30 -2.10 6.99 -21.17
CA LEU A 30 -1.98 6.11 -20.01
C LEU A 30 -2.99 4.95 -20.06
N GLU A 31 -4.22 5.21 -20.49
CA GLU A 31 -5.23 4.15 -20.69
C GLU A 31 -4.81 3.14 -21.78
N LEU A 32 -4.22 3.61 -22.87
CA LEU A 32 -3.67 2.73 -23.91
C LEU A 32 -2.50 1.90 -23.35
N ARG A 33 -1.63 2.53 -22.57
CA ARG A 33 -0.48 1.86 -21.95
C ARG A 33 -0.90 0.82 -20.89
N ALA A 34 -1.99 1.07 -20.17
CA ALA A 34 -2.56 0.14 -19.19
C ALA A 34 -3.03 -1.18 -19.81
N ALA A 35 -3.29 -1.22 -21.12
CA ALA A 35 -3.64 -2.47 -21.81
C ALA A 35 -2.46 -3.45 -21.91
N GLU A 36 -1.22 -2.95 -21.85
CA GLU A 36 -0.01 -3.75 -22.06
C GLU A 36 0.91 -3.75 -20.83
N ASN A 37 0.77 -2.76 -19.94
CA ASN A 37 1.67 -2.55 -18.81
C ASN A 37 0.90 -2.36 -17.51
N ASP A 38 1.35 -3.00 -16.46
CA ASP A 38 0.74 -2.90 -15.13
C ASP A 38 1.09 -1.59 -14.40
N PHE A 39 2.21 -0.97 -14.75
CA PHE A 39 2.71 0.27 -14.15
C PHE A 39 3.50 1.11 -15.16
N ALA A 40 3.75 2.36 -14.79
CA ALA A 40 4.71 3.25 -15.45
C ALA A 40 5.65 3.85 -14.39
N THR A 41 6.90 4.08 -14.76
CA THR A 41 7.83 4.81 -13.90
C THR A 41 7.48 6.30 -13.88
N GLN A 42 8.01 7.03 -12.89
CA GLN A 42 7.83 8.48 -12.84
C GLN A 42 8.48 9.17 -14.04
N GLU A 43 9.60 8.65 -14.53
CA GLU A 43 10.29 9.15 -15.72
C GLU A 43 9.46 8.96 -16.99
N GLU A 44 8.86 7.77 -17.14
CA GLU A 44 7.96 7.47 -18.27
C GLU A 44 6.71 8.34 -18.25
N TYR A 45 6.14 8.60 -17.06
CA TYR A 45 5.02 9.53 -16.90
C TYR A 45 5.42 10.96 -17.28
N ALA A 46 6.56 11.45 -16.81
CA ALA A 46 7.05 12.78 -17.13
C ALA A 46 7.29 12.95 -18.64
N ALA A 47 7.96 12.00 -19.28
CA ALA A 47 8.18 12.01 -20.72
C ALA A 47 6.87 12.02 -21.51
N LEU A 48 5.85 11.28 -21.04
CA LEU A 48 4.53 11.26 -21.66
C LEU A 48 3.81 12.60 -21.50
N CYS A 49 3.94 13.25 -20.34
CA CYS A 49 3.42 14.59 -20.10
C CYS A 49 4.07 15.62 -21.02
N GLU A 50 5.41 15.63 -21.13
CA GLU A 50 6.17 16.53 -22.00
C GLU A 50 5.77 16.36 -23.48
N ALA A 51 5.62 15.13 -23.95
CA ALA A 51 5.20 14.81 -25.32
C ALA A 51 3.79 15.34 -25.64
N ASN A 52 2.95 15.57 -24.62
CA ASN A 52 1.59 16.10 -24.77
C ASN A 52 1.45 17.57 -24.30
N GLY A 53 2.59 18.28 -24.14
CA GLY A 53 2.59 19.72 -23.86
C GLY A 53 2.42 20.07 -22.38
N VAL A 54 2.54 19.11 -21.46
CA VAL A 54 2.57 19.35 -20.02
C VAL A 54 4.03 19.31 -19.56
N THR A 55 4.74 20.43 -19.68
CA THR A 55 6.20 20.48 -19.50
C THR A 55 6.64 20.89 -18.09
N GLU A 56 5.79 21.66 -17.38
CA GLU A 56 6.13 22.14 -16.05
C GLU A 56 5.93 21.02 -14.99
N PRO A 57 6.94 20.74 -14.15
CA PRO A 57 6.84 19.68 -13.14
C PRO A 57 5.67 19.87 -12.16
N GLY A 58 5.31 21.13 -11.85
CA GLY A 58 4.15 21.44 -11.02
C GLY A 58 2.83 21.00 -11.65
N ASP A 59 2.66 21.25 -12.95
CA ASP A 59 1.47 20.86 -13.70
C ASP A 59 1.39 19.33 -13.87
N GLN A 60 2.54 18.66 -14.05
CA GLN A 60 2.62 17.21 -14.08
C GLN A 60 2.17 16.59 -12.75
N ALA A 61 2.58 17.17 -11.63
CA ALA A 61 2.19 16.70 -10.30
C ALA A 61 0.68 16.91 -10.04
N ILE A 62 0.14 18.05 -10.46
CA ILE A 62 -1.30 18.35 -10.38
C ILE A 62 -2.10 17.36 -11.23
N LEU A 63 -1.65 17.10 -12.47
CA LEU A 63 -2.29 16.15 -13.36
C LEU A 63 -2.25 14.74 -12.78
N LEU A 64 -1.12 14.29 -12.23
CA LEU A 64 -0.98 12.98 -11.64
C LEU A 64 -1.97 12.79 -10.48
N ARG A 65 -2.08 13.80 -9.61
CA ARG A 65 -3.05 13.80 -8.52
C ARG A 65 -4.49 13.75 -9.03
N PHE A 66 -4.80 14.53 -10.04
CA PHE A 66 -6.13 14.52 -10.67
C PHE A 66 -6.46 13.14 -11.26
N LEU A 67 -5.52 12.50 -11.95
CA LEU A 67 -5.70 11.16 -12.49
C LEU A 67 -5.80 10.09 -11.39
N HIS A 68 -5.10 10.28 -10.26
CA HIS A 68 -5.23 9.43 -9.09
C HIS A 68 -6.63 9.53 -8.46
N ASP A 69 -7.13 10.75 -8.27
CA ASP A 69 -8.45 10.99 -7.69
C ASP A 69 -9.58 10.45 -8.59
N LEU A 70 -9.37 10.43 -9.90
CA LEU A 70 -10.28 9.80 -10.87
C LEU A 70 -10.12 8.26 -10.95
N GLY A 71 -9.10 7.70 -10.34
CA GLY A 71 -8.81 6.25 -10.40
C GLY A 71 -8.26 5.76 -11.74
N ASN A 72 -7.77 6.66 -12.59
CA ASN A 72 -7.14 6.28 -13.87
C ASN A 72 -5.70 5.78 -13.67
N VAL A 73 -5.00 6.34 -12.69
CA VAL A 73 -3.66 5.95 -12.27
C VAL A 73 -3.61 6.01 -10.77
N LEU A 74 -3.05 5.02 -10.11
CA LEU A 74 -2.84 5.10 -8.67
C LEU A 74 -1.38 5.44 -8.39
N ASN A 75 -1.13 6.58 -7.79
CA ASN A 75 0.16 7.00 -7.28
C ASN A 75 0.06 7.19 -5.76
N TYR A 76 0.92 6.52 -5.01
CA TYR A 76 1.00 6.59 -3.56
C TYR A 76 2.26 7.32 -3.07
N GLY A 77 2.94 7.98 -4.00
CA GLY A 77 4.11 8.77 -3.69
C GLY A 77 3.75 10.01 -2.89
N ASP A 78 4.24 10.04 -1.66
CA ASP A 78 4.28 11.23 -0.82
C ASP A 78 5.76 11.48 -0.52
N PRO A 79 6.29 12.70 -0.70
CA PRO A 79 7.68 13.01 -0.35
C PRO A 79 8.05 12.67 1.09
N ASP A 80 7.07 12.72 2.00
CA ASP A 80 7.23 12.38 3.41
C ASP A 80 6.97 10.90 3.72
N ASP A 81 6.56 10.09 2.72
CA ASP A 81 6.29 8.66 2.90
C ASP A 81 7.61 7.87 3.02
N PRO A 82 7.87 7.20 4.15
CA PRO A 82 9.09 6.43 4.35
C PRO A 82 9.21 5.22 3.41
N HIS A 83 8.14 4.85 2.72
CA HIS A 83 8.10 3.65 1.87
C HIS A 83 8.58 3.88 0.43
N LYS A 84 8.90 5.12 0.04
CA LYS A 84 9.47 5.48 -1.28
C LYS A 84 8.63 4.99 -2.47
N LEU A 85 7.33 5.19 -2.39
CA LEU A 85 6.38 4.72 -3.42
C LEU A 85 6.23 5.68 -4.62
N GLN A 86 6.96 6.79 -4.63
CA GLN A 86 6.84 7.87 -5.61
C GLN A 86 7.26 7.50 -7.03
N ASP A 87 8.12 6.49 -7.18
CA ASP A 87 8.72 6.18 -8.48
C ASP A 87 7.84 5.26 -9.36
N THR A 88 6.65 4.91 -8.88
CA THR A 88 5.78 3.97 -9.59
C THR A 88 4.34 4.47 -9.65
N ASN A 89 3.85 4.61 -10.87
CA ASN A 89 2.48 4.93 -11.19
C ASN A 89 1.76 3.64 -11.60
N ILE A 90 0.80 3.20 -10.80
CA ILE A 90 0.06 1.96 -11.02
C ILE A 90 -1.01 2.21 -12.07
N LEU A 91 -0.93 1.52 -13.18
CA LEU A 91 -1.92 1.56 -14.26
C LEU A 91 -2.99 0.47 -14.08
N ASN A 92 -2.59 -0.67 -13.52
CA ASN A 92 -3.48 -1.79 -13.23
C ASN A 92 -3.45 -2.11 -11.72
N PRO A 93 -4.49 -1.74 -10.95
CA PRO A 93 -4.56 -2.02 -9.52
C PRO A 93 -4.48 -3.52 -9.16
N GLU A 94 -4.93 -4.40 -10.06
CA GLU A 94 -4.88 -5.86 -9.85
C GLU A 94 -3.43 -6.38 -9.79
N TRP A 95 -2.48 -5.67 -10.39
CA TRP A 95 -1.07 -6.00 -10.30
C TRP A 95 -0.56 -5.93 -8.86
N VAL A 96 -0.87 -4.86 -8.14
CA VAL A 96 -0.45 -4.71 -6.74
C VAL A 96 -1.15 -5.74 -5.86
N THR A 97 -2.47 -5.85 -5.97
CA THR A 97 -3.24 -6.80 -5.15
C THR A 97 -2.83 -8.24 -5.46
N GLY A 98 -2.57 -8.58 -6.72
CA GLY A 98 -2.07 -9.89 -7.12
C GLY A 98 -0.70 -10.22 -6.52
N GLY A 99 0.23 -9.25 -6.49
CA GLY A 99 1.54 -9.40 -5.84
C GLY A 99 1.42 -9.64 -4.34
N VAL A 100 0.57 -8.86 -3.67
CA VAL A 100 0.27 -9.04 -2.24
C VAL A 100 -0.34 -10.41 -1.97
N TYR A 101 -1.34 -10.82 -2.75
CA TYR A 101 -1.96 -12.14 -2.57
C TYR A 101 -1.01 -13.31 -2.82
N LYS A 102 -0.04 -13.18 -3.73
CA LYS A 102 1.00 -14.21 -3.92
C LYS A 102 1.82 -14.39 -2.64
N LEU A 103 2.18 -13.30 -1.97
CA LEU A 103 2.90 -13.35 -0.70
C LEU A 103 2.03 -13.93 0.42
N LEU A 104 0.79 -13.46 0.57
CA LEU A 104 -0.11 -13.92 1.63
C LEU A 104 -0.54 -15.39 1.50
N ASN A 105 -0.57 -15.95 0.29
CA ASN A 105 -1.00 -17.33 0.04
C ASN A 105 0.16 -18.31 -0.18
N ASP A 106 1.40 -17.88 0.02
CA ASP A 106 2.55 -18.77 -0.08
C ASP A 106 2.54 -19.83 1.04
N ARG A 107 2.66 -21.10 0.67
CA ARG A 107 2.52 -22.20 1.61
C ARG A 107 3.62 -22.26 2.65
N ASP A 108 4.83 -21.85 2.28
CA ASP A 108 5.97 -21.87 3.17
C ASP A 108 5.83 -20.76 4.21
N LEU A 109 5.36 -19.58 3.81
CA LEU A 109 5.07 -18.46 4.72
C LEU A 109 3.99 -18.79 5.74
N LEU A 110 2.96 -19.54 5.36
CA LEU A 110 1.93 -20.00 6.29
C LEU A 110 2.51 -20.90 7.42
N GLN A 111 3.64 -21.58 7.17
CA GLN A 111 4.31 -22.43 8.16
C GLN A 111 5.31 -21.67 9.04
N THR A 112 5.80 -20.53 8.59
CA THR A 112 6.79 -19.70 9.34
C THR A 112 6.17 -18.80 10.41
N GLY A 113 4.84 -18.88 10.61
CA GLY A 113 4.16 -18.00 11.57
C GLY A 113 4.14 -16.53 11.12
N GLY A 114 4.11 -16.29 9.83
CA GLY A 114 4.00 -14.95 9.26
C GLY A 114 5.30 -14.16 9.17
N VAL A 115 6.45 -14.80 9.39
CA VAL A 115 7.76 -14.17 9.17
C VAL A 115 8.09 -14.25 7.68
N LEU A 116 8.13 -13.11 7.03
CA LEU A 116 8.47 -12.93 5.62
C LEU A 116 9.90 -12.40 5.52
N GLU A 117 10.79 -13.14 4.89
CA GLU A 117 12.15 -12.68 4.60
C GLU A 117 12.24 -12.05 3.21
N ARG A 118 13.24 -11.19 3.01
CA ARG A 118 13.48 -10.58 1.68
C ARG A 118 13.74 -11.64 0.61
N ALA A 119 14.35 -12.75 0.97
CA ALA A 119 14.56 -13.89 0.08
C ALA A 119 13.23 -14.52 -0.39
N ASP A 120 12.23 -14.58 0.49
CA ASP A 120 10.89 -15.07 0.14
C ASP A 120 10.19 -14.15 -0.84
N VAL A 121 10.29 -12.83 -0.65
CA VAL A 121 9.75 -11.85 -1.60
C VAL A 121 10.34 -12.09 -3.00
N GLN A 122 11.66 -12.28 -3.08
CA GLN A 122 12.35 -12.55 -4.35
C GLN A 122 11.93 -13.90 -4.96
N ARG A 123 11.80 -14.94 -4.15
CA ARG A 123 11.38 -16.28 -4.59
C ARG A 123 9.95 -16.28 -5.10
N ILE A 124 9.02 -15.68 -4.35
CA ILE A 124 7.59 -15.74 -4.61
C ILE A 124 7.21 -14.83 -5.79
N LEU A 125 7.64 -13.57 -5.76
CA LEU A 125 7.33 -12.62 -6.81
C LEU A 125 8.14 -12.90 -8.07
N GLY A 126 9.42 -13.25 -7.95
CA GLY A 126 10.29 -13.53 -9.09
C GLY A 126 9.90 -14.78 -9.91
N ALA A 127 9.01 -15.62 -9.40
CA ALA A 127 8.42 -16.72 -10.16
C ALA A 127 7.45 -16.26 -11.28
N ASP A 128 7.03 -14.98 -11.25
CA ASP A 128 6.09 -14.41 -12.23
C ASP A 128 6.74 -13.18 -12.91
N PRO A 129 6.94 -13.21 -14.25
CA PRO A 129 7.55 -12.10 -15.00
C PRO A 129 6.86 -10.74 -14.85
N ARG A 130 5.61 -10.71 -14.39
CA ARG A 130 4.88 -9.46 -14.09
C ARG A 130 5.47 -8.69 -12.90
N TYR A 131 6.29 -9.36 -12.07
CA TYR A 131 6.92 -8.76 -10.89
C TYR A 131 8.45 -8.76 -11.03
N PRO A 132 9.01 -7.85 -11.82
CA PRO A 132 10.45 -7.77 -11.99
C PRO A 132 11.14 -7.38 -10.68
N PRO A 133 12.40 -7.82 -10.44
CA PRO A 133 13.08 -7.66 -9.16
C PRO A 133 13.13 -6.22 -8.63
N GLU A 134 13.23 -5.23 -9.51
CA GLU A 134 13.24 -3.80 -9.18
C GLU A 134 11.91 -3.29 -8.62
N ARG A 135 10.83 -4.07 -8.74
CA ARG A 135 9.51 -3.74 -8.23
C ARG A 135 9.12 -4.50 -6.95
N HIS A 136 9.94 -5.43 -6.50
CA HIS A 136 9.67 -6.17 -5.27
C HIS A 136 9.59 -5.26 -4.05
N ASP A 137 10.49 -4.28 -3.94
CA ASP A 137 10.48 -3.29 -2.86
C ASP A 137 9.23 -2.40 -2.90
N PHE A 138 8.71 -2.12 -4.09
CA PHE A 138 7.47 -1.39 -4.23
C PHE A 138 6.27 -2.18 -3.67
N ILE A 139 6.12 -3.46 -4.03
CA ILE A 139 5.04 -4.31 -3.50
C ILE A 139 5.15 -4.42 -1.97
N LEU A 140 6.36 -4.60 -1.44
CA LEU A 140 6.60 -4.64 0.00
C LEU A 140 6.27 -3.29 0.67
N GLY A 141 6.65 -2.18 0.05
CA GLY A 141 6.30 -0.84 0.51
C GLY A 141 4.78 -0.62 0.55
N MET A 142 4.06 -1.11 -0.45
CA MET A 142 2.59 -1.09 -0.46
C MET A 142 2.00 -1.92 0.68
N MET A 143 2.53 -3.10 0.98
CA MET A 143 2.11 -3.89 2.14
C MET A 143 2.30 -3.12 3.45
N LYS A 144 3.43 -2.43 3.61
CA LYS A 144 3.68 -1.59 4.79
C LYS A 144 2.73 -0.41 4.87
N LYS A 145 2.52 0.30 3.77
CA LYS A 145 1.60 1.46 3.69
C LYS A 145 0.17 1.09 4.05
N PHE A 146 -0.28 -0.08 3.63
CA PHE A 146 -1.62 -0.59 3.95
C PHE A 146 -1.70 -1.36 5.27
N GLU A 147 -0.65 -1.31 6.08
CA GLU A 147 -0.61 -1.94 7.42
C GLU A 147 -0.79 -3.47 7.37
N LEU A 148 -0.31 -4.12 6.30
CA LEU A 148 -0.35 -5.58 6.14
C LEU A 148 0.89 -6.26 6.73
N CYS A 149 2.02 -5.54 6.82
CA CYS A 149 3.25 -6.03 7.43
C CYS A 149 4.05 -4.89 8.06
N PHE A 150 5.07 -5.24 8.83
CA PHE A 150 6.05 -4.29 9.38
C PHE A 150 7.43 -4.93 9.55
N ASP A 151 8.45 -4.09 9.62
CA ASP A 151 9.83 -4.52 9.81
C ASP A 151 10.02 -5.12 11.21
N ILE A 152 10.60 -6.32 11.29
CA ILE A 152 11.07 -6.89 12.55
C ILE A 152 12.42 -6.23 12.86
N PRO A 153 12.63 -5.73 14.09
CA PRO A 153 13.91 -5.18 14.49
C PRO A 153 14.96 -6.31 14.58
N ASP A 154 15.60 -6.61 13.48
CA ASP A 154 16.72 -7.54 13.42
C ASP A 154 18.01 -6.81 13.02
N ALA A 155 19.14 -7.50 13.17
CA ALA A 155 20.45 -6.93 12.87
C ALA A 155 20.66 -6.61 11.38
N LEU A 156 19.82 -7.13 10.48
CA LEU A 156 19.98 -7.03 9.04
C LEU A 156 18.86 -6.24 8.35
N GLY A 157 17.73 -5.98 9.03
CA GLY A 157 16.58 -5.24 8.48
C GLY A 157 15.95 -5.92 7.25
N GLN A 158 15.97 -7.25 7.19
CA GLN A 158 15.52 -8.03 6.04
C GLN A 158 14.31 -8.92 6.33
N SER A 159 13.78 -8.84 7.55
CA SER A 159 12.65 -9.66 7.99
C SER A 159 11.45 -8.79 8.33
N TYR A 160 10.29 -9.28 7.96
CA TYR A 160 9.01 -8.58 8.11
C TYR A 160 8.01 -9.51 8.80
N LEU A 161 7.16 -8.97 9.65
CA LEU A 161 6.03 -9.71 10.20
C LEU A 161 4.76 -9.36 9.43
N VAL A 162 4.04 -10.39 9.02
CA VAL A 162 2.72 -10.31 8.39
C VAL A 162 1.69 -10.84 9.40
N PRO A 163 1.00 -9.98 10.16
CA PRO A 163 0.13 -10.41 11.25
C PRO A 163 -1.05 -11.28 10.83
N GLU A 164 -1.49 -11.18 9.57
CA GLU A 164 -2.55 -12.03 9.01
C GLU A 164 -2.16 -13.51 8.95
N LEU A 165 -0.85 -13.80 8.90
CA LEU A 165 -0.31 -15.16 8.81
C LEU A 165 0.17 -15.72 10.15
N LEU A 166 -0.07 -15.02 11.26
CA LEU A 166 0.24 -15.52 12.59
C LEU A 166 -0.55 -16.78 12.87
N LEU A 167 0.12 -17.78 13.44
CA LEU A 167 -0.54 -19.00 13.85
C LEU A 167 -1.50 -18.72 15.01
N PRO A 168 -2.70 -19.31 15.03
CA PRO A 168 -3.71 -19.09 16.07
C PRO A 168 -3.37 -19.85 17.36
N ASN A 169 -2.10 -19.87 17.75
CA ASN A 169 -1.66 -20.53 18.97
C ASN A 169 -1.79 -19.58 20.15
N GLU A 170 -2.47 -20.01 21.18
CA GLU A 170 -2.50 -19.27 22.44
C GLU A 170 -1.12 -19.31 23.09
N ILE A 171 -0.56 -18.12 23.34
CA ILE A 171 0.68 -17.98 24.09
C ILE A 171 0.32 -18.00 25.57
N SER A 172 0.85 -18.97 26.32
CA SER A 172 0.73 -18.97 27.77
C SER A 172 1.60 -17.84 28.34
N LEU A 173 0.96 -16.75 28.72
CA LEU A 173 1.61 -15.64 29.40
C LEU A 173 1.28 -15.73 30.90
N ASP A 174 2.31 -15.67 31.73
CA ASP A 174 2.14 -15.45 33.17
C ASP A 174 1.80 -13.95 33.39
N TRP A 175 0.50 -13.65 33.39
CA TRP A 175 -0.02 -12.29 33.41
C TRP A 175 -0.84 -12.05 34.65
N ASP A 176 -0.42 -11.08 35.47
CA ASP A 176 -1.18 -10.65 36.65
C ASP A 176 -2.31 -9.70 36.26
N PHE A 177 -3.51 -10.27 36.03
CA PHE A 177 -4.71 -9.51 35.69
C PHE A 177 -5.15 -8.52 36.76
N ALA A 178 -4.73 -8.68 38.02
CA ALA A 178 -5.11 -7.79 39.09
C ALA A 178 -4.43 -6.41 39.03
N GLN A 179 -3.30 -6.32 38.33
CA GLN A 179 -2.54 -5.08 38.16
C GLN A 179 -2.67 -4.48 36.76
N THR A 180 -3.60 -4.95 35.97
CA THR A 180 -3.77 -4.48 34.60
C THR A 180 -5.05 -3.68 34.40
N LEU A 181 -4.99 -2.69 33.50
CA LEU A 181 -6.16 -1.98 33.04
C LEU A 181 -6.80 -2.77 31.88
N ASN A 182 -8.00 -3.28 32.12
CA ASN A 182 -8.72 -4.08 31.13
C ASN A 182 -9.74 -3.22 30.41
N PHE A 183 -9.75 -3.29 29.05
CA PHE A 183 -10.77 -2.69 28.20
C PHE A 183 -11.43 -3.78 27.39
N GLN A 184 -12.75 -3.71 27.29
CA GLN A 184 -13.53 -4.58 26.45
C GLN A 184 -14.35 -3.71 25.49
N TYR A 185 -14.32 -4.07 24.22
CA TYR A 185 -15.15 -3.46 23.18
C TYR A 185 -16.04 -4.55 22.59
N ASP A 186 -17.34 -4.36 22.67
CA ASP A 186 -18.31 -5.29 22.12
C ASP A 186 -18.65 -4.91 20.68
N TYR A 187 -18.43 -5.86 19.77
CA TYR A 187 -18.78 -5.73 18.35
C TYR A 187 -19.88 -6.73 17.99
N ASN A 188 -20.88 -6.29 17.26
CA ASN A 188 -21.88 -7.22 16.68
C ASN A 188 -21.23 -8.14 15.63
N VAL A 189 -20.27 -7.60 14.87
CA VAL A 189 -19.41 -8.31 13.92
C VAL A 189 -18.02 -7.73 14.07
N LEU A 190 -17.04 -8.54 14.45
CA LEU A 190 -15.63 -8.13 14.48
C LEU A 190 -15.06 -8.26 13.06
N PRO A 191 -14.64 -7.16 12.40
CA PRO A 191 -13.98 -7.25 11.10
C PRO A 191 -12.62 -7.96 11.21
N ASP A 192 -12.34 -8.90 10.32
CA ASP A 192 -11.12 -9.73 10.34
C ASP A 192 -9.82 -8.92 10.38
N GLY A 193 -9.80 -7.77 9.70
CA GLY A 193 -8.60 -6.92 9.62
C GLY A 193 -8.31 -6.06 10.86
N ILE A 194 -9.15 -6.04 11.91
CA ILE A 194 -8.92 -5.16 13.08
C ILE A 194 -7.68 -5.60 13.86
N LEU A 195 -7.56 -6.88 14.18
CA LEU A 195 -6.46 -7.39 14.98
C LEU A 195 -5.10 -7.29 14.27
N PRO A 196 -4.96 -7.70 13.01
CA PRO A 196 -3.72 -7.50 12.25
C PRO A 196 -3.27 -6.03 12.21
N ARG A 197 -4.16 -5.09 11.93
CA ARG A 197 -3.84 -3.65 11.92
C ARG A 197 -3.49 -3.12 13.31
N PHE A 198 -4.15 -3.58 14.35
CA PHE A 198 -3.80 -3.23 15.72
C PHE A 198 -2.38 -3.64 16.05
N ILE A 199 -1.96 -4.85 15.70
CA ILE A 199 -0.59 -5.35 15.89
C ILE A 199 0.41 -4.44 15.17
N VAL A 200 0.16 -4.11 13.89
CA VAL A 200 1.04 -3.22 13.12
C VAL A 200 1.18 -1.84 13.77
N ARG A 201 0.09 -1.24 14.24
CA ARG A 201 0.11 0.09 14.85
C ARG A 201 0.75 0.12 16.23
N MET A 202 0.63 -0.95 17.00
CA MET A 202 1.17 -1.03 18.35
C MET A 202 2.66 -1.40 18.41
N ARG A 203 3.24 -1.87 17.29
CA ARG A 203 4.65 -2.33 17.23
C ARG A 203 5.66 -1.34 17.82
N THR A 204 5.49 -0.04 17.55
CA THR A 204 6.43 1.01 18.00
C THR A 204 6.37 1.25 19.49
N ARG A 205 5.22 1.04 20.14
CA ARG A 205 5.06 1.21 21.58
C ARG A 205 5.73 0.09 22.38
N TRP A 206 5.79 -1.12 21.83
CA TRP A 206 6.46 -2.25 22.48
C TRP A 206 7.98 -2.16 22.38
N ALA A 207 8.52 -1.68 21.26
CA ALA A 207 9.95 -1.49 21.10
C ALA A 207 10.52 -0.42 22.06
N THR A 208 9.73 0.58 22.44
CA THR A 208 10.14 1.64 23.38
C THR A 208 9.84 1.32 24.84
N GLY A 209 8.85 0.46 25.12
CA GLY A 209 8.45 0.07 26.50
C GLY A 209 9.32 -0.99 27.14
N GLY A 210 10.03 -1.80 26.34
CA GLY A 210 10.89 -2.89 26.86
C GLY A 210 12.12 -2.43 27.64
N ASN A 211 12.51 -1.15 27.55
CA ASN A 211 13.69 -0.60 28.30
C ASN A 211 13.32 0.17 29.56
N ALA A 212 12.05 0.35 29.88
CA ALA A 212 11.66 1.10 31.10
C ALA A 212 11.51 0.22 32.37
N GLY A 213 11.53 -1.11 32.24
CA GLY A 213 11.30 -2.05 33.34
C GLY A 213 12.51 -2.81 33.85
N ALA A 214 13.73 -2.60 33.29
CA ALA A 214 14.92 -3.39 33.66
C ALA A 214 15.95 -2.60 34.46
N ARG A 215 15.55 -1.58 35.23
CA ARG A 215 16.39 -0.92 36.23
C ARG A 215 15.57 -0.61 37.47
N ALA A 216 15.45 -1.57 38.34
CA ALA A 216 15.26 -1.41 39.77
C ALA A 216 15.89 -2.61 40.47
#